data_3fcf103ad929062428be71ca5fee9007
#
_entry.id   3fcf103ad929062428be71ca5fee9007
#
_cell.length_a   1.000
_cell.length_b   1.000
_cell.length_c   1.000
_cell.angle_alpha   90.00
_cell.angle_beta   90.00
_cell.angle_gamma   90.00
#
_symmetry.space_group_name_H-M   'P 1'
#
loop_
_entity.id
_entity.type
_entity.pdbx_description
1 polymer ?
#
loop_
_entity_poly.entity_id
_entity_poly.type
_entity_poly.pdbx_seq_one_letter_code
_entity_poly.pdbx_strand_id
1 'polypeptide(L)'
;MQVFTNCDETELFVNGKSQGKKTLPVKRPELVWDVNYEAGEIKAIGYRNGKAIAEDILKTAEKPAKLIVEPDVTSLKANGLDVAYFNVRLVDKHGTLVPNADTRIDFKVTGSGVNAGVDNGNILSDEPWQADYRTTYNGRCQLVVRSTSQPGTVKVQVKAKGLRPVTLTLPVR
;
A
#
# COMPACT_ATOMS: atom_id res chain seq x y z
N MET A 1 -14.57 16.08 -1.23
CA MET A 1 -13.14 15.74 -1.47
C MET A 1 -12.27 16.74 -0.76
N GLN A 2 -11.24 16.27 -0.05
CA GLN A 2 -10.29 17.10 0.68
C GLN A 2 -8.89 16.89 0.12
N VAL A 3 -8.17 17.99 -0.14
CA VAL A 3 -6.80 17.99 -0.67
C VAL A 3 -5.90 18.77 0.29
N PHE A 4 -4.86 18.10 0.79
CA PHE A 4 -3.81 18.73 1.57
C PHE A 4 -2.67 19.15 0.64
N THR A 5 -2.23 20.39 0.76
CA THR A 5 -1.22 20.95 -0.13
C THR A 5 -0.39 22.02 0.54
N ASN A 6 0.83 22.24 0.04
CA ASN A 6 1.67 23.40 0.31
C ASN A 6 1.83 24.32 -0.92
N CYS A 7 1.00 24.10 -1.95
CA CYS A 7 0.93 24.94 -3.13
C CYS A 7 0.08 26.18 -2.86
N ASP A 8 0.27 27.24 -3.66
CA ASP A 8 -0.52 28.49 -3.51
C ASP A 8 -1.98 28.26 -3.89
N GLU A 9 -2.19 27.46 -4.93
CA GLU A 9 -3.50 27.11 -5.48
C GLU A 9 -3.54 25.63 -5.84
N THR A 10 -4.76 25.06 -5.86
CA THR A 10 -5.01 23.71 -6.37
C THR A 10 -6.29 23.69 -7.19
N GLU A 11 -6.27 22.95 -8.28
CA GLU A 11 -7.44 22.66 -9.12
C GLU A 11 -7.77 21.18 -9.06
N LEU A 12 -9.05 20.87 -8.78
CA LEU A 12 -9.56 19.51 -8.72
C LEU A 12 -10.25 19.15 -10.03
N PHE A 13 -10.02 17.94 -10.51
CA PHE A 13 -10.68 17.36 -11.69
C PHE A 13 -11.36 16.04 -11.30
N VAL A 14 -12.58 15.83 -11.79
CA VAL A 14 -13.29 14.55 -11.73
C VAL A 14 -13.53 14.10 -13.17
N ASN A 15 -12.98 12.95 -13.53
CA ASN A 15 -13.06 12.41 -14.90
C ASN A 15 -12.68 13.44 -15.99
N GLY A 16 -11.61 14.21 -15.74
CA GLY A 16 -11.12 15.25 -16.64
C GLY A 16 -11.89 16.57 -16.59
N LYS A 17 -13.02 16.65 -15.87
CA LYS A 17 -13.82 17.88 -15.73
C LYS A 17 -13.35 18.66 -14.52
N SER A 18 -12.93 19.91 -14.70
CA SER A 18 -12.55 20.81 -13.60
C SER A 18 -13.71 21.06 -12.65
N GLN A 19 -13.42 20.97 -11.37
CA GLN A 19 -14.31 21.33 -10.24
C GLN A 19 -13.96 22.70 -9.67
N GLY A 20 -13.13 23.44 -10.39
CA GLY A 20 -12.66 24.77 -10.02
C GLY A 20 -11.30 24.75 -9.30
N LYS A 21 -10.64 25.90 -9.40
CA LYS A 21 -9.38 26.18 -8.72
C LYS A 21 -9.66 26.92 -7.41
N LYS A 22 -8.93 26.57 -6.35
CA LYS A 22 -9.00 27.22 -5.04
C LYS A 22 -7.63 27.65 -4.56
N THR A 23 -7.56 28.82 -3.93
CA THR A 23 -6.38 29.36 -3.29
C THR A 23 -6.27 28.83 -1.86
N LEU A 24 -5.05 28.46 -1.46
CA LEU A 24 -4.80 27.92 -0.12
C LEU A 24 -4.97 29.03 0.94
N PRO A 25 -5.85 28.84 1.96
CA PRO A 25 -5.96 29.80 3.06
C PRO A 25 -4.69 29.83 3.91
N VAL A 26 -4.29 31.02 4.38
CA VAL A 26 -3.05 31.25 5.15
C VAL A 26 -2.93 30.39 6.42
N LYS A 27 -4.03 29.90 6.97
CA LYS A 27 -4.06 29.19 8.26
C LYS A 27 -4.44 27.70 8.17
N ARG A 28 -4.71 27.16 6.97
CA ARG A 28 -5.14 25.78 6.79
C ARG A 28 -4.43 25.15 5.59
N PRO A 29 -3.83 23.97 5.75
CA PRO A 29 -3.15 23.28 4.66
C PRO A 29 -4.11 22.49 3.76
N GLU A 30 -5.42 22.72 3.88
CA GLU A 30 -6.46 21.93 3.24
C GLU A 30 -7.40 22.78 2.38
N LEU A 31 -7.79 22.18 1.27
CA LEU A 31 -8.83 22.68 0.38
C LEU A 31 -9.93 21.62 0.25
N VAL A 32 -11.19 22.04 0.30
CA VAL A 32 -12.34 21.12 0.26
C VAL A 32 -13.21 21.44 -0.94
N TRP A 33 -13.59 20.39 -1.70
CA TRP A 33 -14.60 20.45 -2.77
C TRP A 33 -15.74 19.51 -2.45
N ASP A 34 -16.97 19.99 -2.62
CA ASP A 34 -18.18 19.17 -2.59
C ASP A 34 -18.39 18.58 -3.98
N VAL A 35 -18.09 17.29 -4.13
CA VAL A 35 -18.25 16.56 -5.38
C VAL A 35 -18.99 15.27 -5.14
N ASN A 36 -19.89 14.90 -6.04
CA ASN A 36 -20.52 13.59 -6.03
C ASN A 36 -19.51 12.51 -6.43
N TYR A 37 -19.67 11.31 -5.87
CA TYR A 37 -18.88 10.18 -6.30
C TYR A 37 -19.25 9.79 -7.73
N GLU A 38 -18.23 9.75 -8.58
CA GLU A 38 -18.28 9.17 -9.92
C GLU A 38 -17.12 8.19 -10.07
N ALA A 39 -17.40 6.98 -10.59
CA ALA A 39 -16.35 6.03 -10.89
C ALA A 39 -15.42 6.59 -11.97
N GLY A 40 -14.11 6.39 -11.81
CA GLY A 40 -13.10 6.90 -12.75
C GLY A 40 -11.89 7.48 -12.04
N GLU A 41 -11.53 8.71 -12.40
CA GLU A 41 -10.32 9.38 -11.92
C GLU A 41 -10.65 10.70 -11.20
N ILE A 42 -10.04 10.90 -10.05
CA ILE A 42 -9.94 12.22 -9.40
C ILE A 42 -8.48 12.64 -9.47
N LYS A 43 -8.24 13.87 -9.99
CA LYS A 43 -6.91 14.45 -10.10
C LYS A 43 -6.88 15.83 -9.46
N ALA A 44 -5.87 16.08 -8.64
CA ALA A 44 -5.56 17.39 -8.09
C ALA A 44 -4.26 17.92 -8.70
N ILE A 45 -4.25 19.15 -9.18
CA ILE A 45 -3.06 19.81 -9.71
C ILE A 45 -2.74 21.01 -8.81
N GLY A 46 -1.55 21.00 -8.21
CA GLY A 46 -1.04 22.08 -7.37
C GLY A 46 -0.22 23.10 -8.18
N TYR A 47 -0.45 24.39 -7.92
CA TYR A 47 0.21 25.49 -8.61
C TYR A 47 1.01 26.35 -7.62
N ARG A 48 2.14 26.87 -8.07
CA ARG A 48 2.93 27.90 -7.40
C ARG A 48 3.33 28.98 -8.39
N ASN A 49 3.04 30.26 -8.05
CA ASN A 49 3.24 31.39 -8.96
C ASN A 49 2.63 31.14 -10.35
N GLY A 50 1.42 30.57 -10.39
CA GLY A 50 0.69 30.27 -11.63
C GLY A 50 1.19 29.08 -12.44
N LYS A 51 2.28 28.39 -12.01
CA LYS A 51 2.83 27.21 -12.69
C LYS A 51 2.40 25.93 -11.97
N ALA A 52 1.96 24.91 -12.72
CA ALA A 52 1.73 23.57 -12.19
C ALA A 52 3.05 22.95 -11.73
N ILE A 53 3.12 22.50 -10.45
CA ILE A 53 4.34 21.95 -9.85
C ILE A 53 4.14 20.60 -9.21
N ALA A 54 2.90 20.19 -9.00
CA ALA A 54 2.55 18.91 -8.38
C ALA A 54 1.24 18.38 -8.94
N GLU A 55 1.11 17.07 -8.99
CA GLU A 55 -0.17 16.43 -9.27
C GLU A 55 -0.31 15.17 -8.42
N ASP A 56 -1.56 14.85 -8.05
CA ASP A 56 -1.92 13.60 -7.40
C ASP A 56 -3.19 13.03 -8.04
N ILE A 57 -3.22 11.70 -8.21
CA ILE A 57 -4.28 11.01 -8.95
C ILE A 57 -4.78 9.83 -8.13
N LEU A 58 -6.10 9.79 -7.93
CA LEU A 58 -6.81 8.65 -7.38
C LEU A 58 -7.71 8.04 -8.46
N LYS A 59 -7.70 6.71 -8.57
CA LYS A 59 -8.54 5.97 -9.52
C LYS A 59 -9.47 5.03 -8.77
N THR A 60 -10.69 4.93 -9.26
CA THR A 60 -11.62 3.89 -8.80
C THR A 60 -11.06 2.52 -9.18
N ALA A 61 -10.84 1.68 -8.19
CA ALA A 61 -10.37 0.33 -8.40
C ALA A 61 -11.51 -0.61 -8.83
N GLU A 62 -11.17 -1.58 -9.66
CA GLU A 62 -12.02 -2.73 -9.95
C GLU A 62 -11.84 -3.81 -8.85
N LYS A 63 -12.36 -5.02 -9.07
CA LYS A 63 -12.15 -6.16 -8.18
C LYS A 63 -10.68 -6.55 -8.10
N PRO A 64 -10.22 -7.14 -6.98
CA PRO A 64 -8.87 -7.65 -6.84
C PRO A 64 -8.52 -8.66 -7.94
N ALA A 65 -7.36 -8.49 -8.57
CA ALA A 65 -6.88 -9.34 -9.66
C ALA A 65 -5.44 -9.85 -9.43
N LYS A 66 -4.65 -9.14 -8.61
CA LYS A 66 -3.23 -9.46 -8.39
C LYS A 66 -2.82 -9.17 -6.95
N LEU A 67 -1.86 -9.99 -6.47
CA LEU A 67 -1.05 -9.71 -5.30
C LEU A 67 0.23 -9.00 -5.73
N ILE A 68 0.53 -7.85 -5.11
CA ILE A 68 1.84 -7.21 -5.16
C ILE A 68 2.49 -7.42 -3.80
N VAL A 69 3.72 -7.95 -3.79
CA VAL A 69 4.48 -8.21 -2.57
C VAL A 69 5.86 -7.59 -2.75
N GLU A 70 6.23 -6.68 -1.86
CA GLU A 70 7.49 -5.93 -1.96
C GLU A 70 8.19 -5.94 -0.59
N PRO A 71 9.41 -6.51 -0.51
CA PRO A 71 10.24 -6.36 0.67
C PRO A 71 10.82 -4.94 0.72
N ASP A 72 11.00 -4.41 1.93
CA ASP A 72 11.60 -3.08 2.16
C ASP A 72 13.14 -3.09 2.03
N VAL A 73 13.74 -4.29 2.08
CA VAL A 73 15.20 -4.50 1.94
C VAL A 73 15.50 -5.56 0.88
N THR A 74 16.72 -5.57 0.38
CA THR A 74 17.18 -6.53 -0.64
C THR A 74 17.96 -7.70 -0.05
N SER A 75 18.35 -7.66 1.22
CA SER A 75 19.06 -8.74 1.94
C SER A 75 18.90 -8.55 3.44
N LEU A 76 19.15 -9.62 4.21
CA LEU A 76 19.20 -9.62 5.67
C LEU A 76 20.59 -10.02 6.16
N LYS A 77 20.98 -9.57 7.35
CA LYS A 77 22.16 -10.03 8.07
C LYS A 77 21.85 -11.33 8.80
N ALA A 78 22.76 -12.31 8.75
CA ALA A 78 22.62 -13.61 9.43
C ALA A 78 22.97 -13.50 10.92
N ASN A 79 22.29 -12.66 11.67
CA ASN A 79 22.55 -12.37 13.10
C ASN A 79 21.40 -12.79 14.03
N GLY A 80 20.31 -13.35 13.48
CA GLY A 80 19.15 -13.77 14.23
C GLY A 80 18.23 -12.61 14.71
N LEU A 81 18.56 -11.36 14.34
CA LEU A 81 17.87 -10.15 14.80
C LEU A 81 17.36 -9.27 13.66
N ASP A 82 18.02 -9.32 12.51
CA ASP A 82 17.69 -8.46 11.39
C ASP A 82 16.33 -8.82 10.78
N VAL A 83 15.56 -7.82 10.37
CA VAL A 83 14.18 -8.00 9.90
C VAL A 83 13.95 -7.40 8.51
N ALA A 84 13.03 -8.01 7.77
CA ALA A 84 12.48 -7.50 6.52
C ALA A 84 10.96 -7.40 6.63
N TYR A 85 10.39 -6.31 6.14
CA TYR A 85 8.96 -6.11 6.02
C TYR A 85 8.49 -6.40 4.60
N PHE A 86 7.67 -7.42 4.45
CA PHE A 86 7.03 -7.76 3.17
C PHE A 86 5.68 -7.08 3.09
N ASN A 87 5.61 -5.98 2.37
CA ASN A 87 4.38 -5.22 2.15
C ASN A 87 3.54 -5.90 1.09
N VAL A 88 2.30 -6.25 1.43
CA VAL A 88 1.34 -6.88 0.53
C VAL A 88 0.24 -5.90 0.15
N ARG A 89 -0.05 -5.81 -1.14
CA ARG A 89 -1.14 -5.00 -1.68
C ARG A 89 -2.01 -5.84 -2.62
N LEU A 90 -3.32 -5.68 -2.50
CA LEU A 90 -4.28 -6.19 -3.46
C LEU A 90 -4.56 -5.11 -4.51
N VAL A 91 -4.32 -5.43 -5.75
CA VAL A 91 -4.54 -4.51 -6.86
C VAL A 91 -5.47 -5.14 -7.90
N ASP A 92 -6.15 -4.29 -8.64
CA ASP A 92 -6.96 -4.70 -9.78
C ASP A 92 -6.09 -5.08 -11.01
N LYS A 93 -6.73 -5.39 -12.13
CA LYS A 93 -6.03 -5.76 -13.39
C LYS A 93 -5.12 -4.64 -13.92
N HIS A 94 -5.40 -3.38 -13.59
CA HIS A 94 -4.66 -2.18 -14.00
C HIS A 94 -3.56 -1.80 -13.02
N GLY A 95 -3.47 -2.45 -11.85
CA GLY A 95 -2.51 -2.15 -10.80
C GLY A 95 -2.99 -1.12 -9.78
N THR A 96 -4.26 -0.70 -9.85
CA THR A 96 -4.87 0.19 -8.87
C THR A 96 -5.13 -0.56 -7.57
N LEU A 97 -4.70 0.01 -6.43
CA LEU A 97 -4.99 -0.56 -5.11
C LEU A 97 -6.49 -0.68 -4.90
N VAL A 98 -6.94 -1.83 -4.38
CA VAL A 98 -8.36 -2.09 -4.09
C VAL A 98 -8.61 -1.89 -2.59
N PRO A 99 -9.03 -0.70 -2.14
CA PRO A 99 -9.10 -0.37 -0.71
C PRO A 99 -10.22 -1.13 0.03
N ASN A 100 -11.22 -1.63 -0.68
CA ASN A 100 -12.36 -2.36 -0.09
C ASN A 100 -12.15 -3.89 -0.09
N ALA A 101 -10.91 -4.35 -0.30
CA ALA A 101 -10.61 -5.77 -0.34
C ALA A 101 -10.19 -6.27 1.04
N ASP A 102 -11.12 -6.90 1.75
CA ASP A 102 -10.87 -7.64 2.99
C ASP A 102 -10.65 -9.11 2.64
N THR A 103 -9.43 -9.43 2.27
CA THR A 103 -9.03 -10.75 1.76
C THR A 103 -8.01 -11.38 2.69
N ARG A 104 -8.24 -12.61 3.11
CA ARG A 104 -7.24 -13.38 3.85
C ARG A 104 -6.04 -13.69 2.96
N ILE A 105 -4.86 -13.36 3.47
CA ILE A 105 -3.56 -13.64 2.88
C ILE A 105 -2.87 -14.69 3.74
N ASP A 106 -2.45 -15.79 3.13
CA ASP A 106 -1.69 -16.85 3.79
C ASP A 106 -0.20 -16.70 3.44
N PHE A 107 0.65 -16.86 4.43
CA PHE A 107 2.11 -16.72 4.35
C PHE A 107 2.80 -18.04 4.66
N LYS A 108 3.86 -18.34 3.91
CA LYS A 108 4.78 -19.44 4.24
C LYS A 108 6.22 -18.93 4.13
N VAL A 109 6.94 -18.95 5.25
CA VAL A 109 8.36 -18.59 5.35
C VAL A 109 9.18 -19.85 5.50
N THR A 110 10.25 -19.99 4.72
CA THR A 110 11.18 -21.14 4.78
C THR A 110 12.60 -20.69 4.52
N GLY A 111 13.59 -21.54 4.90
CA GLY A 111 15.03 -21.23 4.77
C GLY A 111 15.59 -20.48 5.95
N SER A 112 16.50 -19.53 5.70
CA SER A 112 17.25 -18.79 6.74
C SER A 112 16.45 -17.63 7.36
N GLY A 113 15.14 -17.76 7.49
CA GLY A 113 14.27 -16.78 8.14
C GLY A 113 13.04 -17.41 8.77
N VAL A 114 12.44 -16.68 9.72
CA VAL A 114 11.24 -17.08 10.43
C VAL A 114 10.17 -15.98 10.32
N ASN A 115 8.90 -16.37 10.33
CA ASN A 115 7.80 -15.44 10.48
C ASN A 115 7.86 -14.85 11.90
N ALA A 116 8.10 -13.55 12.01
CA ALA A 116 8.16 -12.82 13.27
C ALA A 116 6.81 -12.17 13.62
N GLY A 117 5.90 -12.05 12.66
CA GLY A 117 4.57 -11.52 12.87
C GLY A 117 3.92 -11.03 11.59
N VAL A 118 2.63 -10.73 11.69
CA VAL A 118 1.80 -10.20 10.62
C VAL A 118 0.96 -9.03 11.11
N ASP A 119 0.73 -8.04 10.26
CA ASP A 119 -0.09 -6.87 10.59
C ASP A 119 -0.86 -6.35 9.38
N ASN A 120 -1.87 -5.52 9.61
CA ASN A 120 -2.64 -4.82 8.56
C ASN A 120 -2.97 -3.36 8.94
N GLY A 121 -2.51 -2.89 10.11
CA GLY A 121 -2.80 -1.56 10.63
C GLY A 121 -4.23 -1.35 11.16
N ASN A 122 -5.06 -2.38 11.19
CA ASN A 122 -6.39 -2.30 11.79
C ASN A 122 -6.33 -2.57 13.29
N ILE A 123 -6.43 -1.52 14.10
CA ILE A 123 -6.41 -1.59 15.57
C ILE A 123 -7.61 -2.35 16.16
N LEU A 124 -8.65 -2.60 15.37
CA LEU A 124 -9.84 -3.35 15.78
C LEU A 124 -9.78 -4.83 15.37
N SER A 125 -8.67 -5.26 14.75
CA SER A 125 -8.52 -6.66 14.34
C SER A 125 -8.23 -7.53 15.55
N ASP A 126 -8.95 -8.65 15.69
CA ASP A 126 -8.76 -9.70 16.69
C ASP A 126 -7.87 -10.85 16.18
N GLU A 127 -7.41 -10.79 14.93
CA GLU A 127 -6.49 -11.79 14.39
C GLU A 127 -5.15 -11.78 15.12
N PRO A 128 -4.57 -12.96 15.44
CA PRO A 128 -3.29 -13.05 16.15
C PRO A 128 -2.14 -12.38 15.37
N TRP A 129 -1.27 -11.67 16.07
CA TRP A 129 -0.07 -11.06 15.48
C TRP A 129 0.97 -12.10 15.03
N GLN A 130 1.05 -13.23 15.72
CA GLN A 130 1.93 -14.35 15.40
C GLN A 130 1.13 -15.45 14.71
N ALA A 131 0.72 -15.20 13.48
CA ALA A 131 -0.02 -16.13 12.64
C ALA A 131 0.68 -16.29 11.28
N ASP A 132 0.33 -17.32 10.56
CA ASP A 132 0.75 -17.52 9.18
C ASP A 132 -0.25 -16.95 8.16
N TYR A 133 -1.16 -16.10 8.63
CA TYR A 133 -2.13 -15.40 7.81
C TYR A 133 -2.47 -14.01 8.37
N ARG A 134 -2.99 -13.13 7.51
CA ARG A 134 -3.59 -11.86 7.88
C ARG A 134 -4.62 -11.44 6.85
N THR A 135 -5.78 -10.95 7.30
CA THR A 135 -6.76 -10.31 6.42
C THR A 135 -6.27 -8.92 6.04
N THR A 136 -6.39 -8.54 4.77
CA THR A 136 -6.05 -7.18 4.35
C THR A 136 -7.00 -6.16 4.96
N TYR A 137 -6.47 -4.99 5.28
CA TYR A 137 -7.24 -3.81 5.66
C TYR A 137 -6.89 -2.68 4.70
N ASN A 138 -7.90 -2.05 4.13
CA ASN A 138 -7.72 -1.09 3.02
C ASN A 138 -6.87 -1.68 1.87
N GLY A 139 -7.07 -2.97 1.56
CA GLY A 139 -6.34 -3.70 0.52
C GLY A 139 -4.87 -3.98 0.83
N ARG A 140 -4.43 -3.87 2.10
CA ARG A 140 -3.03 -4.00 2.52
C ARG A 140 -2.88 -4.91 3.73
N CYS A 141 -1.75 -5.60 3.80
CA CYS A 141 -1.24 -6.21 5.01
C CYS A 141 0.29 -6.35 4.91
N GLN A 142 0.92 -6.79 5.98
CA GLN A 142 2.37 -6.90 6.10
C GLN A 142 2.75 -8.20 6.79
N LEU A 143 3.84 -8.81 6.33
CA LEU A 143 4.54 -9.90 7.02
C LEU A 143 5.91 -9.38 7.47
N VAL A 144 6.28 -9.64 8.70
CA VAL A 144 7.60 -9.37 9.26
C VAL A 144 8.38 -10.69 9.27
N VAL A 145 9.51 -10.72 8.59
CA VAL A 145 10.43 -11.87 8.56
C VAL A 145 11.70 -11.49 9.30
N ARG A 146 12.09 -12.30 10.29
CA ARG A 146 13.35 -12.16 11.00
C ARG A 146 14.36 -13.19 10.50
N SER A 147 15.60 -12.77 10.30
CA SER A 147 16.70 -13.67 9.93
C SER A 147 16.98 -14.72 11.01
N THR A 148 17.55 -15.83 10.60
CA THR A 148 18.26 -16.75 11.53
C THR A 148 19.73 -16.36 11.61
N SER A 149 20.49 -17.01 12.50
CA SER A 149 21.95 -16.86 12.58
C SER A 149 22.69 -17.66 11.48
N GLN A 150 21.96 -18.37 10.62
CA GLN A 150 22.54 -19.17 9.54
C GLN A 150 22.45 -18.39 8.21
N PRO A 151 23.57 -18.11 7.54
CA PRO A 151 23.57 -17.59 6.19
C PRO A 151 22.80 -18.50 5.22
N GLY A 152 22.24 -17.91 4.17
CA GLY A 152 21.50 -18.66 3.16
C GLY A 152 20.48 -17.80 2.43
N THR A 153 19.28 -18.34 2.25
CA THR A 153 18.19 -17.66 1.56
C THR A 153 16.89 -17.85 2.36
N VAL A 154 16.18 -16.79 2.61
CA VAL A 154 14.79 -16.86 3.05
C VAL A 154 13.88 -16.87 1.83
N LYS A 155 12.90 -17.77 1.83
CA LYS A 155 11.84 -17.85 0.81
C LYS A 155 10.49 -17.56 1.45
N VAL A 156 9.79 -16.59 0.90
CA VAL A 156 8.45 -16.17 1.33
C VAL A 156 7.46 -16.49 0.21
N GLN A 157 6.46 -17.29 0.51
CA GLN A 157 5.32 -17.53 -0.37
C GLN A 157 4.08 -16.84 0.20
N VAL A 158 3.37 -16.09 -0.63
CA VAL A 158 2.17 -15.34 -0.31
C VAL A 158 1.02 -15.81 -1.18
N LYS A 159 -0.12 -16.16 -0.57
CA LYS A 159 -1.29 -16.69 -1.26
C LYS A 159 -2.55 -15.96 -0.84
N ALA A 160 -3.48 -15.82 -1.77
CA ALA A 160 -4.85 -15.40 -1.53
C ALA A 160 -5.79 -16.25 -2.39
N LYS A 161 -6.99 -16.52 -1.88
CA LYS A 161 -8.00 -17.30 -2.63
C LYS A 161 -8.33 -16.62 -3.96
N GLY A 162 -8.25 -17.38 -5.04
CA GLY A 162 -8.60 -16.91 -6.39
C GLY A 162 -7.55 -16.02 -7.07
N LEU A 163 -6.39 -15.76 -6.43
CA LEU A 163 -5.30 -15.01 -7.01
C LEU A 163 -4.06 -15.87 -7.23
N ARG A 164 -3.23 -15.49 -8.21
CA ARG A 164 -1.96 -16.16 -8.46
C ARG A 164 -1.02 -15.96 -7.26
N PRO A 165 -0.44 -17.03 -6.70
CA PRO A 165 0.53 -16.92 -5.61
C PRO A 165 1.79 -16.16 -6.04
N VAL A 166 2.38 -15.43 -5.09
CA VAL A 166 3.68 -14.76 -5.24
C VAL A 166 4.71 -15.47 -4.39
N THR A 167 5.90 -15.67 -4.93
CA THR A 167 7.04 -16.22 -4.18
C THR A 167 8.25 -15.31 -4.38
N LEU A 168 8.86 -14.91 -3.28
CA LEU A 168 10.05 -14.06 -3.25
C LEU A 168 11.16 -14.76 -2.45
N THR A 169 12.40 -14.39 -2.76
CA THR A 169 13.59 -14.86 -2.06
C THR A 169 14.47 -13.67 -1.69
N LEU A 170 15.05 -13.69 -0.48
CA LEU A 170 15.99 -12.71 0.02
C LEU A 170 17.26 -13.42 0.50
N PRO A 171 18.46 -12.95 0.10
CA PRO A 171 19.71 -13.43 0.66
C PRO A 171 19.82 -13.08 2.15
N VAL A 172 20.38 -14.00 2.93
CA VAL A 172 20.75 -13.82 4.34
C VAL A 172 22.26 -14.03 4.45
N ARG A 173 23.02 -12.98 4.80
CA ARG A 173 24.49 -12.94 4.73
C ARG A 173 25.11 -12.61 6.07
#